data_37aa2a83e2c59d1ad2f356ef1420d7b6
#
_entry.id   37aa2a83e2c59d1ad2f356ef1420d7b6
#
_cell.length_a   1.000
_cell.length_b   1.000
_cell.length_c   1.000
_cell.angle_alpha   90.00
_cell.angle_beta   90.00
_cell.angle_gamma   90.00
#
_symmetry.space_group_name_H-M   'P 1'
#
loop_
_entity.id
_entity.type
_entity.pdbx_description
1 polymer ?
#
loop_
_entity_poly.entity_id
_entity_poly.type
_entity_poly.pdbx_seq_one_letter_code
_entity_poly.pdbx_strand_id
1 'polypeptide(L)'
;FCDHRGSVLAEVDVTALWREVGPCLALHHADLHAVLATHSHPVPVRMGRSVRGLSQHDDTVTVEFDDGNTGRYDLVIGADGIHSTVRQLLFDADAVRPVGQVAWRFVTACPAEVTTWSVQLGRGVAFLAMPIGDGRVYCYTDTSAASSPQPGDNVLGRLADLLAEFSPPVPSILDSLRPDEAVHVAPIEEVALDQWSSGSVLLVGDAAHATSPNMAEGAAMALEDGLVLAECLASEGGVAQALAAFQARRRPRTRWVRDQ
;
A
#
# COMPACT_ATOMS: atom_id res chain seq x y z
N PHE A 1 -2.63 -22.56 -1.30
CA PHE A 1 -1.57 -22.41 -2.29
C PHE A 1 -1.59 -23.61 -3.22
N CYS A 2 -1.55 -23.35 -4.52
CA CYS A 2 -1.51 -24.38 -5.56
C CYS A 2 -0.38 -24.11 -6.55
N ASP A 3 0.04 -25.08 -7.33
CA ASP A 3 0.79 -24.81 -8.55
C ASP A 3 -0.15 -24.26 -9.65
N HIS A 4 0.40 -23.74 -10.75
CA HIS A 4 -0.40 -23.20 -11.88
C HIS A 4 -1.31 -24.24 -12.53
N ARG A 5 -1.12 -25.55 -12.28
CA ARG A 5 -1.95 -26.66 -12.76
C ARG A 5 -3.04 -27.07 -11.78
N GLY A 6 -3.14 -26.37 -10.64
CA GLY A 6 -4.15 -26.61 -9.61
C GLY A 6 -3.79 -27.69 -8.59
N SER A 7 -2.56 -28.24 -8.62
CA SER A 7 -2.12 -29.18 -7.57
C SER A 7 -1.90 -28.42 -6.26
N VAL A 8 -2.56 -28.85 -5.19
CA VAL A 8 -2.42 -28.23 -3.87
C VAL A 8 -1.02 -28.44 -3.32
N LEU A 9 -0.36 -27.34 -2.95
CA LEU A 9 0.96 -27.32 -2.33
C LEU A 9 0.89 -27.13 -0.83
N ALA A 10 -0.03 -26.27 -0.36
CA ALA A 10 -0.25 -25.99 1.05
C ALA A 10 -1.65 -25.42 1.29
N GLU A 11 -2.20 -25.69 2.48
CA GLU A 11 -3.41 -25.07 2.98
C GLU A 11 -3.14 -24.43 4.33
N VAL A 12 -3.72 -23.25 4.57
CA VAL A 12 -3.61 -22.52 5.84
C VAL A 12 -5.01 -22.15 6.30
N ASP A 13 -5.38 -22.58 7.48
CA ASP A 13 -6.60 -22.11 8.14
C ASP A 13 -6.33 -20.72 8.74
N VAL A 14 -6.64 -19.68 7.95
CA VAL A 14 -6.44 -18.29 8.34
C VAL A 14 -7.29 -17.92 9.56
N THR A 15 -8.50 -18.50 9.71
CA THR A 15 -9.37 -18.28 10.87
C THR A 15 -8.73 -18.81 12.15
N ALA A 16 -8.14 -19.99 12.08
CA ALA A 16 -7.42 -20.56 13.22
C ALA A 16 -6.17 -19.76 13.57
N LEU A 17 -5.42 -19.32 12.55
CA LEU A 17 -4.20 -18.54 12.71
C LEU A 17 -4.46 -17.20 13.43
N TRP A 18 -5.55 -16.51 13.06
CA TRP A 18 -5.89 -15.18 13.58
C TRP A 18 -6.86 -15.20 14.77
N ARG A 19 -7.20 -16.38 15.29
CA ARG A 19 -8.24 -16.54 16.33
C ARG A 19 -8.11 -15.61 17.54
N GLU A 20 -6.87 -15.33 17.97
CA GLU A 20 -6.61 -14.52 19.16
C GLU A 20 -6.63 -13.00 18.89
N VAL A 21 -6.48 -12.58 17.62
CA VAL A 21 -6.41 -11.17 17.24
C VAL A 21 -7.66 -10.66 16.53
N GLY A 22 -8.49 -11.56 16.01
CA GLY A 22 -9.74 -11.20 15.33
C GLY A 22 -9.90 -11.82 13.94
N PRO A 23 -10.97 -11.50 13.21
CA PRO A 23 -11.20 -12.04 11.89
C PRO A 23 -10.19 -11.46 10.89
N CYS A 24 -9.64 -12.33 10.02
CA CYS A 24 -8.87 -11.89 8.86
C CYS A 24 -9.84 -11.55 7.72
N LEU A 25 -9.92 -10.30 7.33
CA LEU A 25 -10.87 -9.79 6.35
C LEU A 25 -10.11 -9.24 5.14
N ALA A 26 -10.65 -9.52 3.95
CA ALA A 26 -10.27 -8.86 2.72
C ALA A 26 -11.35 -7.85 2.34
N LEU A 27 -10.94 -6.63 2.01
CA LEU A 27 -11.87 -5.59 1.56
C LEU A 27 -11.20 -4.70 0.51
N HIS A 28 -12.01 -4.05 -0.30
CA HIS A 28 -11.50 -3.11 -1.28
C HIS A 28 -10.91 -1.88 -0.57
N HIS A 29 -9.83 -1.33 -1.10
CA HIS A 29 -9.12 -0.18 -0.52
C HIS A 29 -10.02 1.05 -0.33
N ALA A 30 -10.94 1.30 -1.28
CA ALA A 30 -11.92 2.38 -1.16
C ALA A 30 -12.90 2.16 0.00
N ASP A 31 -13.28 0.92 0.29
CA ASP A 31 -14.18 0.58 1.39
C ASP A 31 -13.49 0.82 2.73
N LEU A 32 -12.20 0.46 2.86
CA LEU A 32 -11.38 0.79 4.02
C LEU A 32 -11.29 2.31 4.23
N HIS A 33 -11.02 3.07 3.16
CA HIS A 33 -11.00 4.54 3.19
C HIS A 33 -12.33 5.12 3.68
N ALA A 34 -13.45 4.62 3.18
CA ALA A 34 -14.78 5.08 3.61
C ALA A 34 -15.01 4.83 5.11
N VAL A 35 -14.65 3.66 5.61
CA VAL A 35 -14.74 3.34 7.04
C VAL A 35 -13.88 4.30 7.88
N LEU A 36 -12.61 4.51 7.52
CA LEU A 36 -11.71 5.41 8.24
C LEU A 36 -12.22 6.86 8.20
N ALA A 37 -12.72 7.32 7.06
CA ALA A 37 -13.26 8.68 6.90
C ALA A 37 -14.46 8.94 7.81
N THR A 38 -15.34 7.95 8.03
CA THR A 38 -16.50 8.11 8.92
C THR A 38 -16.11 8.29 10.38
N HIS A 39 -14.94 7.80 10.78
CA HIS A 39 -14.45 7.86 12.17
C HIS A 39 -13.47 9.02 12.43
N SER A 40 -13.06 9.75 11.39
CA SER A 40 -12.10 10.86 11.50
C SER A 40 -12.72 12.21 11.88
N HIS A 41 -14.03 12.31 12.10
CA HIS A 41 -14.67 13.53 12.62
C HIS A 41 -14.27 13.81 14.07
N PRO A 42 -13.93 15.07 14.44
CA PRO A 42 -14.17 16.33 13.71
C PRO A 42 -12.93 16.91 12.99
N VAL A 43 -11.99 16.11 12.54
CA VAL A 43 -10.76 16.62 11.90
C VAL A 43 -11.12 17.30 10.56
N PRO A 44 -10.75 18.58 10.33
CA PRO A 44 -11.01 19.26 9.07
C PRO A 44 -10.22 18.62 7.91
N VAL A 45 -10.91 18.18 6.86
CA VAL A 45 -10.32 17.68 5.62
C VAL A 45 -10.48 18.71 4.51
N ARG A 46 -9.37 19.07 3.87
CA ARG A 46 -9.35 20.02 2.74
C ARG A 46 -8.90 19.28 1.49
N MET A 47 -9.83 18.93 0.64
CA MET A 47 -9.57 18.29 -0.64
C MET A 47 -9.05 19.26 -1.70
N GLY A 48 -8.38 18.74 -2.73
CA GLY A 48 -7.89 19.52 -3.87
C GLY A 48 -6.76 20.48 -3.51
N ARG A 49 -5.92 20.12 -2.54
CA ARG A 49 -4.76 20.87 -2.10
C ARG A 49 -3.50 20.03 -2.13
N SER A 50 -2.42 20.60 -2.65
CA SER A 50 -1.10 19.98 -2.65
C SER A 50 -0.08 20.90 -2.00
N VAL A 51 0.88 20.30 -1.30
CA VAL A 51 2.02 21.03 -0.72
C VAL A 51 3.00 21.37 -1.84
N ARG A 52 3.46 22.64 -1.90
CA ARG A 52 4.49 23.10 -2.82
C ARG A 52 5.80 23.46 -2.14
N GLY A 53 5.73 23.87 -0.90
CA GLY A 53 6.91 24.31 -0.17
C GLY A 53 6.75 24.13 1.33
N LEU A 54 7.89 23.93 1.98
CA LEU A 54 8.01 23.84 3.43
C LEU A 54 9.19 24.68 3.88
N SER A 55 8.98 25.50 4.91
CA SER A 55 10.05 26.22 5.59
C SER A 55 9.87 26.12 7.11
N GLN A 56 10.97 25.94 7.82
CA GLN A 56 10.97 25.77 9.27
C GLN A 56 11.65 26.97 9.93
N HIS A 57 10.99 27.54 10.92
CA HIS A 57 11.52 28.64 11.74
C HIS A 57 11.18 28.38 13.19
N ASP A 58 12.20 28.30 14.01
CA ASP A 58 12.09 27.90 15.42
C ASP A 58 11.33 26.55 15.54
N ASP A 59 10.26 26.53 16.31
CA ASP A 59 9.43 25.33 16.53
C ASP A 59 8.20 25.25 15.60
N THR A 60 8.16 26.05 14.51
CA THR A 60 7.02 26.07 13.59
C THR A 60 7.41 25.76 12.15
N VAL A 61 6.47 25.14 11.43
CA VAL A 61 6.58 24.83 10.01
C VAL A 61 5.57 25.67 9.23
N THR A 62 6.05 26.42 8.27
CA THR A 62 5.20 27.11 7.28
C THR A 62 5.07 26.21 6.07
N VAL A 63 3.82 25.91 5.69
CA VAL A 63 3.46 25.10 4.52
C VAL A 63 2.92 26.03 3.44
N GLU A 64 3.44 25.95 2.24
CA GLU A 64 2.92 26.61 1.04
C GLU A 64 2.11 25.62 0.21
N PHE A 65 0.90 25.99 -0.18
CA PHE A 65 0.02 25.15 -1.00
C PHE A 65 0.01 25.62 -2.45
N ASP A 66 -0.46 24.74 -3.34
CA ASP A 66 -0.53 24.96 -4.79
C ASP A 66 -1.45 26.12 -5.21
N ASP A 67 -2.39 26.50 -4.35
CA ASP A 67 -3.29 27.64 -4.55
C ASP A 67 -2.72 29.00 -4.05
N GLY A 68 -1.45 29.00 -3.63
CA GLY A 68 -0.76 30.20 -3.11
C GLY A 68 -1.07 30.53 -1.66
N ASN A 69 -1.94 29.78 -0.99
CA ASN A 69 -2.18 29.95 0.44
C ASN A 69 -1.02 29.36 1.27
N THR A 70 -0.87 29.87 2.49
CA THR A 70 0.10 29.35 3.47
C THR A 70 -0.59 28.97 4.76
N GLY A 71 0.02 28.02 5.50
CA GLY A 71 -0.40 27.65 6.85
C GLY A 71 0.81 27.50 7.77
N ARG A 72 0.66 27.81 9.06
CA ARG A 72 1.69 27.57 10.08
C ARG A 72 1.24 26.48 11.05
N TYR A 73 2.13 25.57 11.36
CA TYR A 73 1.86 24.37 12.14
C TYR A 73 3.02 24.06 13.09
N ASP A 74 2.72 23.51 14.25
CA ASP A 74 3.72 23.03 15.23
C ASP A 74 4.33 21.69 14.79
N LEU A 75 3.58 20.91 13.99
CA LEU A 75 4.00 19.63 13.41
C LEU A 75 3.35 19.45 12.04
N VAL A 76 4.14 19.01 11.07
CA VAL A 76 3.66 18.57 9.75
C VAL A 76 3.95 17.08 9.57
N ILE A 77 2.94 16.33 9.15
CA ILE A 77 3.05 14.90 8.89
C ILE A 77 2.86 14.67 7.39
N GLY A 78 3.91 14.21 6.72
CA GLY A 78 3.88 13.76 5.34
C GLY A 78 3.38 12.32 5.26
N ALA A 79 2.10 12.14 4.90
CA ALA A 79 1.44 10.87 4.65
C ALA A 79 0.99 10.78 3.18
N ASP A 80 1.78 11.33 2.28
CA ASP A 80 1.45 11.61 0.88
C ASP A 80 1.98 10.53 -0.09
N GLY A 81 2.21 9.31 0.45
CA GLY A 81 2.44 8.10 -0.32
C GLY A 81 3.86 7.96 -0.86
N ILE A 82 4.07 6.93 -1.69
CA ILE A 82 5.40 6.54 -2.16
C ILE A 82 6.10 7.64 -2.97
N HIS A 83 5.37 8.50 -3.68
CA HIS A 83 5.91 9.64 -4.42
C HIS A 83 5.81 10.96 -3.63
N SER A 84 5.96 10.89 -2.31
CA SER A 84 5.82 11.98 -1.36
C SER A 84 6.53 13.26 -1.78
N THR A 85 5.76 14.34 -1.89
CA THR A 85 6.28 15.70 -2.09
C THR A 85 6.97 16.21 -0.84
N VAL A 86 6.44 15.88 0.35
CA VAL A 86 7.06 16.28 1.63
C VAL A 86 8.45 15.66 1.76
N ARG A 87 8.62 14.39 1.34
CA ARG A 87 9.95 13.76 1.29
C ARG A 87 10.89 14.47 0.34
N GLN A 88 10.44 14.80 -0.87
CA GLN A 88 11.25 15.48 -1.87
C GLN A 88 11.72 16.87 -1.43
N LEU A 89 10.92 17.58 -0.64
CA LEU A 89 11.24 18.93 -0.19
C LEU A 89 12.28 18.97 0.94
N LEU A 90 12.35 17.96 1.79
CA LEU A 90 13.13 18.02 3.03
C LEU A 90 14.09 16.84 3.25
N PHE A 91 13.97 15.79 2.44
CA PHE A 91 14.73 14.56 2.61
C PHE A 91 15.41 14.16 1.30
N ASP A 92 15.80 12.90 1.21
CA ASP A 92 16.37 12.34 -0.01
C ASP A 92 15.27 12.09 -1.06
N ALA A 93 15.35 12.79 -2.18
CA ALA A 93 14.42 12.64 -3.29
C ALA A 93 14.55 11.27 -3.99
N ASP A 94 15.74 10.67 -3.97
CA ASP A 94 16.07 9.42 -4.68
C ASP A 94 15.84 8.16 -3.83
N ALA A 95 15.08 8.29 -2.74
CA ALA A 95 14.78 7.18 -1.84
C ALA A 95 13.88 6.08 -2.43
N VAL A 96 13.15 6.37 -3.52
CA VAL A 96 12.31 5.40 -4.23
C VAL A 96 13.17 4.49 -5.10
N ARG A 97 13.03 3.19 -4.92
CA ARG A 97 13.79 2.17 -5.65
C ARG A 97 12.86 1.13 -6.25
N PRO A 98 12.96 0.86 -7.57
CA PRO A 98 12.22 -0.24 -8.18
C PRO A 98 12.82 -1.58 -7.73
N VAL A 99 11.96 -2.56 -7.42
CA VAL A 99 12.39 -3.91 -7.05
C VAL A 99 12.56 -4.85 -8.26
N GLY A 100 12.36 -4.34 -9.48
CA GLY A 100 12.52 -5.12 -10.71
C GLY A 100 11.30 -5.97 -11.06
N GLN A 101 10.17 -5.74 -10.43
CA GLN A 101 8.89 -6.39 -10.70
C GLN A 101 7.81 -5.39 -11.07
N VAL A 102 6.76 -5.87 -11.75
CA VAL A 102 5.54 -5.13 -12.07
C VAL A 102 4.35 -5.90 -11.54
N ALA A 103 3.43 -5.21 -10.89
CA ALA A 103 2.19 -5.76 -10.38
C ALA A 103 1.01 -5.39 -11.28
N TRP A 104 0.12 -6.35 -11.47
CA TRP A 104 -1.15 -6.20 -12.16
C TRP A 104 -2.27 -6.43 -11.15
N ARG A 105 -3.17 -5.50 -11.01
CA ARG A 105 -4.25 -5.52 -10.02
C ARG A 105 -5.57 -5.19 -10.68
N PHE A 106 -6.61 -5.97 -10.36
CA PHE A 106 -7.95 -5.69 -10.83
C PHE A 106 -9.00 -6.24 -9.87
N VAL A 107 -10.22 -5.77 -10.03
CA VAL A 107 -11.41 -6.27 -9.34
C VAL A 107 -12.44 -6.59 -10.40
N THR A 108 -13.05 -7.75 -10.29
CA THR A 108 -14.12 -8.18 -11.20
C THR A 108 -15.20 -8.95 -10.45
N ALA A 109 -16.26 -9.40 -11.16
CA ALA A 109 -17.28 -10.27 -10.60
C ALA A 109 -16.63 -11.58 -10.11
N CYS A 110 -17.02 -12.04 -8.92
CA CYS A 110 -16.49 -13.25 -8.32
C CYS A 110 -17.17 -14.49 -8.90
N PRO A 111 -16.47 -15.36 -9.64
CA PRO A 111 -17.03 -16.63 -10.06
C PRO A 111 -17.43 -17.50 -8.86
N ALA A 112 -18.49 -18.31 -9.02
CA ALA A 112 -19.07 -19.09 -7.93
C ALA A 112 -18.11 -20.10 -7.30
N GLU A 113 -17.13 -20.58 -8.05
CA GLU A 113 -16.08 -21.50 -7.58
C GLU A 113 -15.00 -20.81 -6.73
N VAL A 114 -14.92 -19.48 -6.73
CA VAL A 114 -13.95 -18.71 -5.92
C VAL A 114 -14.56 -18.43 -4.56
N THR A 115 -14.43 -19.36 -3.64
CA THR A 115 -15.02 -19.28 -2.29
C THR A 115 -14.00 -18.92 -1.20
N THR A 116 -12.71 -19.04 -1.48
CA THR A 116 -11.61 -18.81 -0.54
C THR A 116 -10.49 -18.03 -1.21
N TRP A 117 -9.57 -17.51 -0.42
CA TRP A 117 -8.33 -16.97 -0.93
C TRP A 117 -7.50 -18.08 -1.57
N SER A 118 -6.98 -17.83 -2.74
CA SER A 118 -6.12 -18.76 -3.44
C SER A 118 -4.91 -18.06 -4.04
N VAL A 119 -3.76 -18.74 -3.98
CA VAL A 119 -2.55 -18.33 -4.66
C VAL A 119 -2.12 -19.47 -5.56
N GLN A 120 -2.00 -19.22 -6.84
CA GLN A 120 -1.44 -20.16 -7.80
C GLN A 120 -0.02 -19.72 -8.20
N LEU A 121 0.94 -20.63 -8.13
CA LEU A 121 2.34 -20.36 -8.38
C LEU A 121 2.77 -20.94 -9.73
N GLY A 122 3.15 -20.06 -10.66
CA GLY A 122 3.74 -20.41 -11.95
C GLY A 122 5.25 -20.15 -11.99
N ARG A 123 5.83 -20.22 -13.18
CA ARG A 123 7.26 -19.94 -13.38
C ARG A 123 7.49 -18.43 -13.58
N GLY A 124 7.93 -17.75 -12.51
CA GLY A 124 8.19 -16.32 -12.53
C GLY A 124 6.93 -15.45 -12.54
N VAL A 125 5.78 -16.05 -12.21
CA VAL A 125 4.50 -15.37 -12.08
C VAL A 125 3.69 -16.05 -10.97
N ALA A 126 3.04 -15.26 -10.11
CA ALA A 126 2.09 -15.74 -9.13
C ALA A 126 0.74 -15.09 -9.37
N PHE A 127 -0.35 -15.80 -9.14
CA PHE A 127 -1.70 -15.26 -9.23
C PHE A 127 -2.44 -15.44 -7.93
N LEU A 128 -2.90 -14.34 -7.34
CA LEU A 128 -3.74 -14.31 -6.14
C LEU A 128 -5.18 -13.97 -6.55
N ALA A 129 -6.14 -14.73 -6.05
CA ALA A 129 -7.55 -14.40 -6.07
C ALA A 129 -8.11 -14.34 -4.65
N MET A 130 -8.79 -13.26 -4.31
CA MET A 130 -9.26 -12.98 -2.97
C MET A 130 -10.69 -12.42 -3.01
N PRO A 131 -11.73 -13.18 -2.59
CA PRO A 131 -13.06 -12.63 -2.44
C PRO A 131 -13.06 -11.46 -1.45
N ILE A 132 -13.66 -10.32 -1.87
CA ILE A 132 -13.69 -9.07 -1.08
C ILE A 132 -15.11 -8.62 -0.72
N GLY A 133 -16.06 -9.53 -0.78
CA GLY A 133 -17.49 -9.24 -0.51
C GLY A 133 -18.24 -8.70 -1.74
N ASP A 134 -19.55 -8.57 -1.60
CA ASP A 134 -20.47 -8.03 -2.62
C ASP A 134 -20.36 -8.70 -3.99
N GLY A 135 -20.07 -10.01 -4.03
CA GLY A 135 -19.89 -10.74 -5.30
C GLY A 135 -18.68 -10.30 -6.11
N ARG A 136 -17.66 -9.70 -5.48
CA ARG A 136 -16.42 -9.23 -6.12
C ARG A 136 -15.22 -10.08 -5.68
N VAL A 137 -14.26 -10.21 -6.60
CA VAL A 137 -12.93 -10.80 -6.34
C VAL A 137 -11.85 -9.77 -6.67
N TYR A 138 -10.92 -9.58 -5.76
CA TYR A 138 -9.67 -8.87 -6.02
C TYR A 138 -8.64 -9.87 -6.55
N CYS A 139 -7.98 -9.48 -7.62
CA CYS A 139 -6.93 -10.26 -8.25
C CYS A 139 -5.62 -9.48 -8.29
N TYR A 140 -4.54 -10.20 -8.03
CA TYR A 140 -3.19 -9.68 -8.10
C TYR A 140 -2.31 -10.70 -8.81
N THR A 141 -1.46 -10.22 -9.71
CA THR A 141 -0.35 -11.00 -10.25
C THR A 141 0.87 -10.10 -10.37
N ASP A 142 2.03 -10.68 -10.25
CA ASP A 142 3.30 -10.01 -10.46
C ASP A 142 4.18 -10.79 -11.42
N THR A 143 5.08 -10.05 -12.04
CA THR A 143 6.04 -10.60 -12.97
C THR A 143 7.27 -9.69 -13.06
N SER A 144 8.31 -10.14 -13.78
CA SER A 144 9.48 -9.31 -14.05
C SER A 144 9.09 -7.98 -14.73
N ALA A 145 9.74 -6.90 -14.34
CA ALA A 145 9.56 -5.58 -14.97
C ALA A 145 9.82 -5.58 -16.49
N ALA A 146 10.60 -6.53 -17.01
CA ALA A 146 10.80 -6.72 -18.43
C ALA A 146 9.50 -7.11 -19.19
N SER A 147 8.52 -7.63 -18.48
CA SER A 147 7.19 -7.99 -19.01
C SER A 147 6.16 -6.85 -18.89
N SER A 148 6.56 -5.67 -18.44
CA SER A 148 5.67 -4.51 -18.31
C SER A 148 5.05 -4.12 -19.66
N PRO A 149 3.73 -3.83 -19.71
CA PRO A 149 3.12 -3.33 -20.94
C PRO A 149 3.69 -1.97 -21.33
N GLN A 150 3.76 -1.74 -22.63
CA GLN A 150 4.15 -0.45 -23.18
C GLN A 150 2.92 0.40 -23.51
N PRO A 151 3.07 1.73 -23.62
CA PRO A 151 1.97 2.59 -24.05
C PRO A 151 1.36 2.10 -25.39
N GLY A 152 0.05 1.87 -25.40
CA GLY A 152 -0.67 1.36 -26.57
C GLY A 152 -0.84 -0.17 -26.63
N ASP A 153 -0.25 -0.91 -25.70
CA ASP A 153 -0.48 -2.36 -25.64
C ASP A 153 -1.92 -2.70 -25.25
N ASN A 154 -2.40 -3.84 -25.74
CA ASN A 154 -3.62 -4.45 -25.24
C ASN A 154 -3.37 -5.11 -23.87
N VAL A 155 -3.60 -4.35 -22.80
CA VAL A 155 -3.34 -4.78 -21.41
C VAL A 155 -4.09 -6.08 -21.08
N LEU A 156 -5.37 -6.19 -21.48
CA LEU A 156 -6.18 -7.38 -21.21
C LEU A 156 -5.66 -8.59 -21.96
N GLY A 157 -5.29 -8.43 -23.23
CA GLY A 157 -4.70 -9.50 -24.02
C GLY A 157 -3.38 -9.99 -23.42
N ARG A 158 -2.51 -9.06 -22.98
CA ARG A 158 -1.26 -9.42 -22.31
C ARG A 158 -1.47 -10.11 -20.97
N LEU A 159 -2.48 -9.71 -20.19
CA LEU A 159 -2.84 -10.40 -18.96
C LEU A 159 -3.32 -11.82 -19.24
N ALA A 160 -4.16 -12.01 -20.27
CA ALA A 160 -4.62 -13.33 -20.69
C ALA A 160 -3.45 -14.24 -21.14
N ASP A 161 -2.53 -13.69 -21.92
CA ASP A 161 -1.32 -14.44 -22.37
C ASP A 161 -0.43 -14.81 -21.18
N LEU A 162 -0.24 -13.91 -20.22
CA LEU A 162 0.56 -14.14 -19.01
C LEU A 162 0.01 -15.28 -18.16
N LEU A 163 -1.31 -15.42 -18.12
CA LEU A 163 -2.01 -16.39 -17.28
C LEU A 163 -2.57 -17.59 -18.05
N ALA A 164 -2.21 -17.76 -19.33
CA ALA A 164 -2.76 -18.79 -20.23
C ALA A 164 -2.56 -20.24 -19.76
N GLU A 165 -1.49 -20.50 -18.98
CA GLU A 165 -1.18 -21.83 -18.47
C GLU A 165 -1.80 -22.13 -17.08
N PHE A 166 -2.54 -21.16 -16.51
CA PHE A 166 -3.14 -21.32 -15.19
C PHE A 166 -4.46 -22.08 -15.25
N SER A 167 -4.65 -23.00 -14.32
CA SER A 167 -5.88 -23.80 -14.18
C SER A 167 -6.99 -22.99 -13.49
N PRO A 168 -8.23 -23.50 -13.46
CA PRO A 168 -9.30 -22.89 -12.66
C PRO A 168 -8.86 -22.53 -11.24
N PRO A 169 -9.31 -21.37 -10.66
CA PRO A 169 -10.38 -20.53 -11.22
C PRO A 169 -9.90 -19.39 -12.16
N VAL A 170 -8.61 -19.35 -12.52
CA VAL A 170 -8.05 -18.21 -13.28
C VAL A 170 -8.76 -17.96 -14.61
N PRO A 171 -9.05 -18.96 -15.46
CA PRO A 171 -9.80 -18.72 -16.69
C PRO A 171 -11.18 -18.09 -16.45
N SER A 172 -11.95 -18.61 -15.50
CA SER A 172 -13.29 -18.07 -15.19
C SER A 172 -13.24 -16.63 -14.66
N ILE A 173 -12.19 -16.28 -13.92
CA ILE A 173 -11.95 -14.90 -13.46
C ILE A 173 -11.66 -13.99 -14.66
N LEU A 174 -10.79 -14.41 -15.57
CA LEU A 174 -10.49 -13.64 -16.78
C LEU A 174 -11.72 -13.47 -17.68
N ASP A 175 -12.55 -14.50 -17.80
CA ASP A 175 -13.81 -14.44 -18.56
C ASP A 175 -14.84 -13.47 -17.91
N SER A 176 -14.74 -13.26 -16.61
CA SER A 176 -15.59 -12.31 -15.87
C SER A 176 -15.11 -10.86 -15.99
N LEU A 177 -13.88 -10.63 -16.45
CA LEU A 177 -13.28 -9.30 -16.56
C LEU A 177 -13.83 -8.57 -17.78
N ARG A 178 -14.54 -7.48 -17.55
CA ARG A 178 -15.17 -6.69 -18.62
C ARG A 178 -14.17 -5.71 -19.24
N PRO A 179 -14.36 -5.32 -20.51
CA PRO A 179 -13.47 -4.38 -21.21
C PRO A 179 -13.40 -2.99 -20.58
N ASP A 180 -14.40 -2.59 -19.79
CA ASP A 180 -14.47 -1.33 -19.07
C ASP A 180 -13.87 -1.41 -17.64
N GLU A 181 -13.54 -2.59 -17.17
CA GLU A 181 -12.86 -2.77 -15.89
C GLU A 181 -11.37 -2.50 -16.02
N ALA A 182 -10.86 -1.63 -15.16
CA ALA A 182 -9.47 -1.23 -15.21
C ALA A 182 -8.54 -2.30 -14.63
N VAL A 183 -7.58 -2.75 -15.43
CA VAL A 183 -6.40 -3.46 -14.91
C VAL A 183 -5.33 -2.43 -14.60
N HIS A 184 -5.03 -2.26 -13.33
CA HIS A 184 -3.99 -1.36 -12.88
C HIS A 184 -2.62 -2.07 -12.93
N VAL A 185 -1.73 -1.55 -13.76
CA VAL A 185 -0.37 -2.07 -13.92
C VAL A 185 0.61 -1.01 -13.44
N ALA A 186 1.47 -1.38 -12.50
CA ALA A 186 2.45 -0.45 -11.95
C ALA A 186 3.74 -1.19 -11.53
N PRO A 187 4.90 -0.54 -11.63
CA PRO A 187 6.12 -1.07 -11.05
C PRO A 187 5.94 -1.27 -9.54
N ILE A 188 6.61 -2.28 -9.00
CA ILE A 188 6.75 -2.42 -7.55
C ILE A 188 7.98 -1.63 -7.14
N GLU A 189 7.77 -0.71 -6.21
CA GLU A 189 8.79 0.21 -5.72
C GLU A 189 8.82 0.19 -4.19
N GLU A 190 9.96 0.53 -3.63
CA GLU A 190 10.21 0.61 -2.19
C GLU A 190 10.83 1.94 -1.82
N VAL A 191 10.66 2.32 -0.56
CA VAL A 191 11.30 3.48 0.06
C VAL A 191 12.16 3.02 1.23
N ALA A 192 13.44 3.40 1.19
CA ALA A 192 14.38 3.10 2.25
C ALA A 192 15.03 4.40 2.73
N LEU A 193 14.54 4.92 3.86
CA LEU A 193 15.08 6.10 4.51
C LEU A 193 15.70 5.75 5.87
N ASP A 194 16.82 6.38 6.17
CA ASP A 194 17.45 6.28 7.49
C ASP A 194 16.87 7.29 8.49
N GLN A 195 16.28 8.36 8.01
CA GLN A 195 15.70 9.41 8.84
C GLN A 195 14.32 9.78 8.32
N TRP A 196 13.31 9.75 9.19
CA TRP A 196 11.91 10.04 8.84
C TRP A 196 11.42 11.39 9.33
N SER A 197 12.21 12.08 10.17
CA SER A 197 11.87 13.42 10.63
C SER A 197 12.98 14.43 10.36
N SER A 198 12.59 15.68 10.11
CA SER A 198 13.52 16.83 10.01
C SER A 198 12.86 18.00 10.73
N GLY A 199 13.44 18.42 11.87
CA GLY A 199 12.80 19.40 12.74
C GLY A 199 11.41 18.94 13.17
N SER A 200 10.41 19.77 12.90
CA SER A 200 8.98 19.51 13.18
C SER A 200 8.22 18.91 11.97
N VAL A 201 8.90 18.23 11.06
CA VAL A 201 8.27 17.50 9.94
C VAL A 201 8.58 16.01 10.06
N LEU A 202 7.55 15.16 9.95
CA LEU A 202 7.65 13.70 10.02
C LEU A 202 7.05 13.08 8.76
N LEU A 203 7.67 12.02 8.26
CA LEU A 203 7.11 11.12 7.25
C LEU A 203 6.53 9.87 7.91
N VAL A 204 5.38 9.38 7.41
CA VAL A 204 4.73 8.15 7.85
C VAL A 204 4.23 7.32 6.67
N GLY A 205 3.97 6.04 6.89
CA GLY A 205 3.48 5.13 5.87
C GLY A 205 4.40 5.06 4.66
N ASP A 206 3.83 4.94 3.46
CA ASP A 206 4.59 4.81 2.22
C ASP A 206 5.51 6.01 1.91
N ALA A 207 5.25 7.18 2.47
CA ALA A 207 6.15 8.32 2.35
C ALA A 207 7.51 8.06 3.03
N ALA A 208 7.53 7.25 4.08
CA ALA A 208 8.71 6.92 4.86
C ALA A 208 9.31 5.53 4.55
N HIS A 209 8.44 4.54 4.29
CA HIS A 209 8.85 3.13 4.30
C HIS A 209 7.99 2.23 3.40
N ALA A 210 7.59 2.71 2.22
CA ALA A 210 6.93 1.86 1.24
C ALA A 210 7.71 0.56 1.02
N THR A 211 7.00 -0.56 0.95
CA THR A 211 7.58 -1.89 0.80
C THR A 211 6.86 -2.67 -0.29
N SER A 212 7.52 -3.70 -0.82
CA SER A 212 6.88 -4.62 -1.76
C SER A 212 5.65 -5.29 -1.12
N PRO A 213 4.65 -5.69 -1.90
CA PRO A 213 3.39 -6.22 -1.39
C PRO A 213 3.48 -7.66 -0.85
N ASN A 214 4.67 -8.27 -0.83
CA ASN A 214 4.87 -9.69 -0.51
C ASN A 214 4.29 -10.10 0.83
N MET A 215 4.37 -9.23 1.84
CA MET A 215 3.84 -9.49 3.18
C MET A 215 2.42 -8.93 3.38
N ALA A 216 1.87 -8.20 2.42
CA ALA A 216 0.58 -7.49 2.52
C ALA A 216 0.45 -6.57 3.75
N GLU A 217 1.56 -6.06 4.28
CA GLU A 217 1.66 -5.32 5.56
C GLU A 217 1.66 -3.79 5.40
N GLY A 218 1.79 -3.25 4.16
CA GLY A 218 1.98 -1.81 3.95
C GLY A 218 0.91 -0.93 4.61
N ALA A 219 -0.37 -1.23 4.37
CA ALA A 219 -1.47 -0.48 4.96
C ALA A 219 -1.55 -0.66 6.48
N ALA A 220 -1.29 -1.87 6.99
CA ALA A 220 -1.26 -2.15 8.43
C ALA A 220 -0.15 -1.36 9.12
N MET A 221 1.04 -1.29 8.53
CA MET A 221 2.14 -0.48 9.05
C MET A 221 1.82 1.02 9.08
N ALA A 222 1.12 1.54 8.07
CA ALA A 222 0.71 2.93 8.05
C ALA A 222 -0.34 3.25 9.15
N LEU A 223 -1.28 2.33 9.41
CA LEU A 223 -2.23 2.46 10.52
C LEU A 223 -1.51 2.39 11.88
N GLU A 224 -0.57 1.47 12.04
CA GLU A 224 0.27 1.34 13.23
C GLU A 224 1.10 2.60 13.46
N ASP A 225 1.60 3.25 12.40
CA ASP A 225 2.28 4.55 12.52
C ASP A 225 1.39 5.60 13.18
N GLY A 226 0.13 5.70 12.75
CA GLY A 226 -0.82 6.65 13.35
C GLY A 226 -1.02 6.43 14.85
N LEU A 227 -1.19 5.17 15.25
CA LEU A 227 -1.37 4.80 16.67
C LEU A 227 -0.11 5.11 17.49
N VAL A 228 1.05 4.64 17.03
CA VAL A 228 2.33 4.85 17.75
C VAL A 228 2.69 6.32 17.82
N LEU A 229 2.44 7.10 16.77
CA LEU A 229 2.69 8.55 16.80
C LEU A 229 1.80 9.25 17.83
N ALA A 230 0.51 8.90 17.87
CA ALA A 230 -0.42 9.47 18.86
C ALA A 230 0.02 9.17 20.29
N GLU A 231 0.45 7.93 20.57
CA GLU A 231 1.00 7.55 21.88
C GLU A 231 2.27 8.36 22.23
N CYS A 232 3.20 8.49 21.29
CA CYS A 232 4.43 9.25 21.53
C CYS A 232 4.15 10.74 21.80
N LEU A 233 3.26 11.36 21.02
CA LEU A 233 2.87 12.76 21.23
C LEU A 233 2.14 13.00 22.56
N ALA A 234 1.42 11.99 23.06
CA ALA A 234 0.72 12.09 24.34
C ALA A 234 1.64 11.90 25.57
N SER A 235 2.74 11.16 25.42
CA SER A 235 3.60 10.75 26.55
C SER A 235 4.91 11.51 26.66
N GLU A 236 5.41 12.11 25.56
CA GLU A 236 6.72 12.75 25.55
C GLU A 236 6.65 14.25 25.87
N GLY A 237 7.79 14.80 26.32
CA GLY A 237 7.91 16.20 26.79
C GLY A 237 7.96 17.25 25.67
N GLY A 238 7.65 16.90 24.40
CA GLY A 238 7.62 17.81 23.26
C GLY A 238 7.73 17.09 21.93
N VAL A 239 7.51 17.84 20.84
CA VAL A 239 7.48 17.27 19.47
C VAL A 239 8.78 16.55 19.15
N ALA A 240 9.94 17.14 19.40
CA ALA A 240 11.22 16.54 19.04
C ALA A 240 11.46 15.17 19.72
N GLN A 241 11.12 15.05 21.00
CA GLN A 241 11.24 13.79 21.76
C GLN A 241 10.23 12.76 21.25
N ALA A 242 8.99 13.17 20.98
CA ALA A 242 7.96 12.30 20.43
C ALA A 242 8.35 11.73 19.07
N LEU A 243 8.92 12.54 18.16
CA LEU A 243 9.38 12.08 16.86
C LEU A 243 10.58 11.13 16.95
N ALA A 244 11.50 11.36 17.89
CA ALA A 244 12.61 10.45 18.14
C ALA A 244 12.12 9.09 18.68
N ALA A 245 11.20 9.10 19.66
CA ALA A 245 10.60 7.90 20.22
C ALA A 245 9.80 7.12 19.16
N PHE A 246 9.01 7.81 18.33
CA PHE A 246 8.30 7.22 17.20
C PHE A 246 9.24 6.46 16.26
N GLN A 247 10.28 7.11 15.76
CA GLN A 247 11.25 6.48 14.86
C GLN A 247 11.94 5.27 15.50
N ALA A 248 12.32 5.38 16.78
CA ALA A 248 12.97 4.29 17.50
C ALA A 248 12.06 3.05 17.62
N ARG A 249 10.74 3.24 17.77
CA ARG A 249 9.77 2.15 17.83
C ARG A 249 9.45 1.57 16.46
N ARG A 250 9.31 2.41 15.43
CA ARG A 250 8.79 1.99 14.12
C ARG A 250 9.84 1.43 13.16
N ARG A 251 11.03 2.03 13.10
CA ARG A 251 12.09 1.63 12.15
C ARG A 251 12.51 0.15 12.23
N PRO A 252 12.66 -0.48 13.40
CA PRO A 252 12.97 -1.91 13.45
C PRO A 252 11.86 -2.78 12.84
N ARG A 253 10.60 -2.46 13.11
CA ARG A 253 9.43 -3.20 12.61
C ARG A 253 9.33 -3.09 11.08
N THR A 254 9.38 -1.86 10.52
CA THR A 254 9.27 -1.62 9.08
C THR A 254 10.46 -2.19 8.30
N ARG A 255 11.67 -2.11 8.87
CA ARG A 255 12.85 -2.76 8.29
C ARG A 255 12.67 -4.28 8.22
N TRP A 256 12.19 -4.89 9.29
CA TRP A 256 11.96 -6.33 9.32
C TRP A 256 10.96 -6.76 8.23
N VAL A 257 9.85 -6.03 8.05
CA VAL A 257 8.86 -6.33 7.00
C VAL A 257 9.46 -6.19 5.61
N ARG A 258 10.23 -5.14 5.35
CA ARG A 258 10.87 -4.91 4.05
C ARG A 258 11.90 -6.00 3.70
N ASP A 259 12.63 -6.50 4.69
CA ASP A 259 13.73 -7.45 4.50
C ASP A 259 13.23 -8.90 4.37
N GLN A 260 11.88 -9.18 4.41
CA GLN A 260 11.28 -10.49 4.13
C GLN A 260 11.02 -10.69 2.64
#